data_5c0ee302ee57ae3c70c4fa0a64cde2e1
#
_entry.id   5c0ee302ee57ae3c70c4fa0a64cde2e1
#
_cell.length_a   1.000
_cell.length_b   1.000
_cell.length_c   1.000
_cell.angle_alpha   90.00
_cell.angle_beta   90.00
_cell.angle_gamma   90.00
#
_symmetry.space_group_name_H-M   'P 1'
#
loop_
_entity.id
_entity.type
_entity.pdbx_description
1 polymer ?
#
loop_
_entity_poly.entity_id
_entity_poly.type
_entity_poly.pdbx_seq_one_letter_code
_entity_poly.pdbx_strand_id
1 'polypeptide(L)'
;MSEHINTEGNRAEGSSSTTTATGDRSDIAAGIRQTLPVGMGLIPLGLAFGLLIAQTGFSWWWAPIFSFVVYAGSMEFLAVGLVMAHTGLLGCAVTSFMVNFRHVFYGLTFPRDRIQSRLGRAYSTYALTDESYAIVSAANPAEKMSGRRLLTIQILCQLLWVGSGIVGALTGAALPEGIRGAEFALVALFTVLAMDAFETSKDWSLPLAAIVCTLVGWLINPNQMLVIGLLMYFGMLLLRVWSPRVDRVMRMTSSSNQRVTEGERA
;
A
#
# COMPACT_ATOMS: atom_id res chain seq x y z
N MET A 1 -31.67 50.50 -49.86
CA MET A 1 -30.65 51.45 -49.43
C MET A 1 -30.85 51.61 -47.94
N SER A 2 -30.17 50.79 -47.13
CA SER A 2 -29.90 50.97 -45.69
C SER A 2 -29.11 49.78 -45.22
N GLU A 3 -27.87 50.05 -44.89
CA GLU A 3 -26.93 49.15 -44.29
C GLU A 3 -27.38 48.76 -42.90
N HIS A 4 -27.43 47.43 -42.59
CA HIS A 4 -27.39 46.92 -41.23
C HIS A 4 -25.99 46.35 -41.01
N ILE A 5 -25.21 47.12 -40.29
CA ILE A 5 -23.89 46.69 -39.75
C ILE A 5 -24.11 45.69 -38.64
N ASN A 6 -23.54 44.51 -38.88
CA ASN A 6 -23.53 43.37 -37.98
C ASN A 6 -22.42 43.59 -36.94
N THR A 7 -22.77 43.81 -35.65
CA THR A 7 -21.87 43.93 -34.51
C THR A 7 -22.13 42.76 -33.54
N GLU A 8 -21.81 41.54 -33.94
CA GLU A 8 -21.75 40.38 -33.05
C GLU A 8 -20.43 39.62 -33.28
N GLY A 9 -19.41 40.05 -32.63
CA GLY A 9 -18.12 39.37 -32.71
C GLY A 9 -17.18 39.88 -31.64
N ASN A 10 -17.44 39.60 -30.36
CA ASN A 10 -16.40 39.58 -29.34
C ASN A 10 -16.95 39.27 -27.92
N ARG A 11 -17.42 38.06 -27.66
CA ARG A 11 -17.78 37.65 -26.28
C ARG A 11 -17.56 36.14 -26.01
N ALA A 12 -16.64 35.47 -26.72
CA ALA A 12 -16.47 34.04 -26.58
C ALA A 12 -15.10 33.57 -26.03
N GLU A 13 -14.18 34.46 -25.69
CA GLU A 13 -12.82 34.02 -25.24
C GLU A 13 -12.55 34.11 -23.73
N GLY A 14 -13.48 34.64 -22.94
CA GLY A 14 -13.29 34.81 -21.49
C GLY A 14 -13.81 33.67 -20.60
N SER A 15 -14.54 32.68 -21.15
CA SER A 15 -15.27 31.69 -20.35
C SER A 15 -14.58 30.33 -20.17
N SER A 16 -13.55 30.02 -20.96
CA SER A 16 -12.94 28.67 -20.91
C SER A 16 -11.84 28.49 -19.83
N SER A 17 -11.21 29.59 -19.43
CA SER A 17 -10.12 29.52 -18.44
C SER A 17 -10.60 29.41 -16.98
N THR A 18 -11.79 29.93 -16.68
CA THR A 18 -12.34 29.93 -15.32
C THR A 18 -12.95 28.54 -14.95
N THR A 19 -13.52 27.85 -15.94
CA THR A 19 -14.19 26.55 -15.72
C THR A 19 -13.17 25.43 -15.49
N THR A 20 -11.99 25.49 -16.12
CA THR A 20 -10.91 24.51 -15.90
C THR A 20 -10.26 24.66 -14.52
N ALA A 21 -10.06 25.89 -14.05
CA ALA A 21 -9.45 26.15 -12.75
C ALA A 21 -10.34 25.76 -11.54
N THR A 22 -11.67 25.86 -11.68
CA THR A 22 -12.61 25.41 -10.64
C THR A 22 -12.72 23.89 -10.58
N GLY A 23 -12.71 23.19 -11.73
CA GLY A 23 -12.67 21.73 -11.80
C GLY A 23 -11.39 21.15 -11.17
N ASP A 24 -10.25 21.79 -11.42
CA ASP A 24 -8.96 21.41 -10.87
C ASP A 24 -8.87 21.50 -9.34
N ARG A 25 -9.38 22.58 -8.77
CA ARG A 25 -9.41 22.77 -7.30
C ARG A 25 -10.35 21.78 -6.62
N SER A 26 -11.46 21.44 -7.24
CA SER A 26 -12.42 20.47 -6.73
C SER A 26 -11.82 19.05 -6.71
N ASP A 27 -11.04 18.67 -7.73
CA ASP A 27 -10.36 17.37 -7.81
C ASP A 27 -9.27 17.21 -6.75
N ILE A 28 -8.46 18.25 -6.52
CA ILE A 28 -7.45 18.27 -5.47
C ILE A 28 -8.11 18.16 -4.09
N ALA A 29 -9.14 18.97 -3.83
CA ALA A 29 -9.87 18.93 -2.56
C ALA A 29 -10.52 17.55 -2.30
N ALA A 30 -11.08 16.94 -3.35
CA ALA A 30 -11.63 15.59 -3.27
C ALA A 30 -10.55 14.54 -2.97
N GLY A 31 -9.38 14.62 -3.62
CA GLY A 31 -8.22 13.76 -3.33
C GLY A 31 -7.75 13.87 -1.88
N ILE A 32 -7.61 15.11 -1.37
CA ILE A 32 -7.24 15.35 0.03
C ILE A 32 -8.27 14.72 0.97
N ARG A 33 -9.55 14.99 0.76
CA ARG A 33 -10.62 14.47 1.61
C ARG A 33 -10.67 12.95 1.65
N GLN A 34 -10.39 12.29 0.53
CA GLN A 34 -10.35 10.82 0.44
C GLN A 34 -9.12 10.22 1.11
N THR A 35 -7.99 10.94 1.10
CA THR A 35 -6.76 10.47 1.72
C THR A 35 -6.76 10.63 3.24
N LEU A 36 -7.49 11.60 3.79
CA LEU A 36 -7.47 11.91 5.22
C LEU A 36 -7.73 10.70 6.14
N PRO A 37 -8.76 9.85 5.93
CA PRO A 37 -9.01 8.70 6.81
C PRO A 37 -7.84 7.71 6.81
N VAL A 38 -7.27 7.42 5.64
CA VAL A 38 -6.10 6.55 5.49
C VAL A 38 -4.85 7.21 6.06
N GLY A 39 -4.72 8.53 5.86
CA GLY A 39 -3.63 9.33 6.40
C GLY A 39 -3.53 9.30 7.92
N MET A 40 -4.66 9.23 8.63
CA MET A 40 -4.67 9.04 10.08
C MET A 40 -4.04 7.72 10.52
N GLY A 41 -4.10 6.69 9.69
CA GLY A 41 -3.39 5.42 9.92
C GLY A 41 -1.91 5.47 9.50
N LEU A 42 -1.58 6.20 8.43
CA LEU A 42 -0.20 6.33 7.94
C LEU A 42 0.71 7.09 8.92
N ILE A 43 0.19 8.11 9.59
CA ILE A 43 1.00 8.93 10.52
C ILE A 43 1.58 8.08 11.67
N PRO A 44 0.80 7.34 12.48
CA PRO A 44 1.37 6.54 13.56
C PRO A 44 2.30 5.43 13.05
N LEU A 45 2.00 4.83 11.89
CA LEU A 45 2.87 3.82 11.28
C LEU A 45 4.21 4.43 10.83
N GLY A 46 4.20 5.58 10.18
CA GLY A 46 5.42 6.27 9.78
C GLY A 46 6.24 6.73 10.99
N LEU A 47 5.59 7.25 12.06
CA LEU A 47 6.26 7.56 13.32
C LEU A 47 6.94 6.32 13.91
N ALA A 48 6.25 5.17 13.92
CA ALA A 48 6.79 3.90 14.40
C ALA A 48 7.99 3.43 13.55
N PHE A 49 7.92 3.60 12.22
CA PHE A 49 9.05 3.29 11.33
C PHE A 49 10.26 4.17 11.64
N GLY A 50 10.07 5.49 11.75
CA GLY A 50 11.15 6.41 12.10
C GLY A 50 11.78 6.11 13.46
N LEU A 51 10.93 5.77 14.45
CA LEU A 51 11.40 5.34 15.77
C LEU A 51 12.22 4.04 15.68
N LEU A 52 11.79 3.07 14.87
CA LEU A 52 12.54 1.83 14.63
C LEU A 52 13.93 2.12 14.06
N ILE A 53 14.03 3.00 13.05
CA ILE A 53 15.29 3.44 12.45
C ILE A 53 16.24 3.97 13.53
N ALA A 54 15.76 4.88 14.40
CA ALA A 54 16.58 5.45 15.46
C ALA A 54 17.01 4.40 16.50
N GLN A 55 16.12 3.51 16.91
CA GLN A 55 16.40 2.47 17.93
C GLN A 55 17.32 1.36 17.45
N THR A 56 17.38 1.11 16.14
CA THR A 56 18.32 0.15 15.54
C THR A 56 19.71 0.71 15.29
N GLY A 57 19.99 1.94 15.74
CA GLY A 57 21.28 2.59 15.62
C GLY A 57 21.54 3.26 14.29
N PHE A 58 20.56 3.34 13.42
CA PHE A 58 20.66 4.12 12.18
C PHE A 58 20.51 5.61 12.48
N SER A 59 21.26 6.45 11.76
CA SER A 59 21.07 7.90 11.81
C SER A 59 19.68 8.27 11.26
N TRP A 60 19.07 9.34 11.78
CA TRP A 60 17.72 9.78 11.41
C TRP A 60 17.47 9.94 9.90
N TRP A 61 18.50 10.33 9.15
CA TRP A 61 18.42 10.54 7.69
C TRP A 61 18.26 9.24 6.88
N TRP A 62 18.44 8.07 7.50
CA TRP A 62 18.10 6.80 6.86
C TRP A 62 16.59 6.62 6.69
N ALA A 63 15.76 7.18 7.57
CA ALA A 63 14.32 7.10 7.43
C ALA A 63 13.82 7.66 6.09
N PRO A 64 14.11 8.92 5.70
CA PRO A 64 13.71 9.41 4.38
C PRO A 64 14.37 8.64 3.23
N ILE A 65 15.61 8.15 3.37
CA ILE A 65 16.24 7.35 2.32
C ILE A 65 15.46 6.06 2.05
N PHE A 66 15.14 5.29 3.09
CA PHE A 66 14.33 4.09 2.94
C PHE A 66 12.98 4.44 2.31
N SER A 67 12.30 5.47 2.80
CA SER A 67 10.97 5.86 2.32
C SER A 67 10.97 6.44 0.90
N PHE A 68 12.09 6.96 0.38
CA PHE A 68 12.18 7.37 -1.01
C PHE A 68 12.69 6.25 -1.94
N VAL A 69 13.56 5.37 -1.47
CA VAL A 69 14.15 4.31 -2.32
C VAL A 69 13.24 3.09 -2.38
N VAL A 70 12.71 2.65 -1.25
CA VAL A 70 11.86 1.45 -1.15
C VAL A 70 10.40 1.81 -1.34
N TYR A 71 9.91 2.81 -0.64
CA TYR A 71 8.54 3.32 -0.63
C TYR A 71 7.46 2.22 -0.62
N ALA A 72 7.61 1.29 0.29
CA ALA A 72 6.66 0.21 0.55
C ALA A 72 6.69 -0.09 2.05
N GLY A 73 5.73 0.44 2.81
CA GLY A 73 5.76 0.47 4.27
C GLY A 73 6.13 -0.88 4.92
N SER A 74 5.44 -1.97 4.55
CA SER A 74 5.76 -3.31 5.06
C SER A 74 7.20 -3.76 4.70
N MET A 75 7.68 -3.40 3.50
CA MET A 75 9.03 -3.74 3.08
C MET A 75 10.08 -2.87 3.77
N GLU A 76 9.77 -1.61 4.06
CA GLU A 76 10.67 -0.72 4.80
C GLU A 76 10.95 -1.24 6.21
N PHE A 77 9.91 -1.62 6.96
CA PHE A 77 10.06 -2.27 8.26
C PHE A 77 10.86 -3.57 8.17
N LEU A 78 10.54 -4.41 7.17
CA LEU A 78 11.22 -5.68 6.98
C LEU A 78 12.69 -5.48 6.57
N ALA A 79 12.98 -4.49 5.74
CA ALA A 79 14.35 -4.18 5.27
C ALA A 79 15.27 -3.84 6.45
N VAL A 80 14.80 -3.10 7.44
CA VAL A 80 15.57 -2.84 8.67
C VAL A 80 15.93 -4.17 9.35
N GLY A 81 14.96 -5.07 9.50
CA GLY A 81 15.18 -6.40 10.09
C GLY A 81 16.16 -7.25 9.28
N LEU A 82 16.07 -7.25 7.95
CA LEU A 82 16.98 -7.99 7.06
C LEU A 82 18.42 -7.47 7.14
N VAL A 83 18.59 -6.15 7.25
CA VAL A 83 19.92 -5.54 7.43
C VAL A 83 20.49 -5.90 8.78
N MET A 84 19.71 -5.82 9.85
CA MET A 84 20.15 -6.18 11.21
C MET A 84 20.49 -7.66 11.33
N ALA A 85 19.77 -8.53 10.61
CA ALA A 85 20.05 -9.97 10.56
C ALA A 85 21.21 -10.34 9.62
N HIS A 86 21.89 -9.36 8.99
CA HIS A 86 22.94 -9.58 8.00
C HIS A 86 22.53 -10.55 6.88
N THR A 87 21.28 -10.48 6.45
CA THR A 87 20.71 -11.35 5.42
C THR A 87 21.44 -11.15 4.09
N GLY A 88 21.86 -12.23 3.43
CA GLY A 88 22.54 -12.17 2.14
C GLY A 88 21.65 -11.56 1.05
N LEU A 89 22.26 -10.96 0.03
CA LEU A 89 21.57 -10.23 -1.06
C LEU A 89 20.47 -11.06 -1.74
N LEU A 90 20.71 -12.37 -1.95
CA LEU A 90 19.71 -13.25 -2.55
C LEU A 90 18.49 -13.41 -1.64
N GLY A 91 18.69 -13.58 -0.34
CA GLY A 91 17.60 -13.63 0.64
C GLY A 91 16.80 -12.33 0.67
N CYS A 92 17.48 -11.18 0.67
CA CYS A 92 16.83 -9.86 0.57
C CYS A 92 16.00 -9.74 -0.72
N ALA A 93 16.55 -10.14 -1.86
CA ALA A 93 15.87 -10.05 -3.16
C ALA A 93 14.62 -10.94 -3.21
N VAL A 94 14.73 -12.20 -2.76
CA VAL A 94 13.59 -13.14 -2.71
C VAL A 94 12.52 -12.63 -1.77
N THR A 95 12.89 -12.20 -0.57
CA THR A 95 11.94 -11.67 0.42
C THR A 95 11.24 -10.42 -0.11
N SER A 96 11.99 -9.47 -0.68
CA SER A 96 11.44 -8.24 -1.27
C SER A 96 10.46 -8.56 -2.41
N PHE A 97 10.81 -9.49 -3.29
CA PHE A 97 9.94 -9.92 -4.38
C PHE A 97 8.64 -10.55 -3.84
N MET A 98 8.74 -11.47 -2.88
CA MET A 98 7.56 -12.15 -2.32
C MET A 98 6.62 -11.18 -1.61
N VAL A 99 7.14 -10.28 -0.79
CA VAL A 99 6.32 -9.31 -0.02
C VAL A 99 5.66 -8.30 -0.96
N ASN A 100 6.38 -7.83 -1.98
CA ASN A 100 5.90 -6.81 -2.91
C ASN A 100 5.21 -7.39 -4.15
N PHE A 101 5.07 -8.70 -4.28
CA PHE A 101 4.47 -9.35 -5.47
C PHE A 101 3.07 -8.82 -5.79
N ARG A 102 2.31 -8.46 -4.78
CA ARG A 102 0.97 -7.86 -4.91
C ARG A 102 0.95 -6.56 -5.74
N HIS A 103 2.05 -5.78 -5.73
CA HIS A 103 2.15 -4.53 -6.50
C HIS A 103 2.08 -4.75 -8.02
N VAL A 104 2.41 -5.95 -8.49
CA VAL A 104 2.22 -6.33 -9.91
C VAL A 104 0.75 -6.22 -10.30
N PHE A 105 -0.15 -6.73 -9.46
CA PHE A 105 -1.60 -6.67 -9.69
C PHE A 105 -2.14 -5.25 -9.57
N TYR A 106 -1.63 -4.47 -8.61
CA TYR A 106 -2.01 -3.06 -8.50
C TYR A 106 -1.64 -2.29 -9.76
N GLY A 107 -0.44 -2.50 -10.29
CA GLY A 107 0.02 -1.86 -11.51
C GLY A 107 -0.82 -2.19 -12.76
N LEU A 108 -1.45 -3.37 -12.80
CA LEU A 108 -2.32 -3.80 -13.89
C LEU A 108 -3.71 -3.17 -13.85
N THR A 109 -4.22 -2.90 -12.64
CA THR A 109 -5.62 -2.47 -12.43
C THR A 109 -5.75 -0.98 -12.10
N PHE A 110 -4.66 -0.33 -11.71
CA PHE A 110 -4.66 1.10 -11.37
C PHE A 110 -4.86 1.96 -12.62
N PRO A 111 -5.79 2.94 -12.64
CA PRO A 111 -6.17 3.72 -13.81
C PRO A 111 -5.18 4.85 -14.13
N ARG A 112 -3.90 4.53 -14.27
CA ARG A 112 -2.81 5.48 -14.56
C ARG A 112 -2.86 6.11 -15.95
N ASP A 113 -3.61 5.52 -16.88
CA ASP A 113 -3.88 6.04 -18.21
C ASP A 113 -4.60 7.40 -18.18
N ARG A 114 -5.34 7.68 -17.09
CA ARG A 114 -6.01 8.97 -16.86
C ARG A 114 -5.03 10.11 -16.55
N ILE A 115 -3.77 9.82 -16.25
CA ILE A 115 -2.73 10.81 -15.99
C ILE A 115 -2.10 11.21 -17.33
N GLN A 116 -2.28 12.46 -17.74
CA GLN A 116 -1.87 12.93 -19.06
C GLN A 116 -0.35 13.08 -19.20
N SER A 117 0.34 13.56 -18.16
CA SER A 117 1.78 13.81 -18.22
C SER A 117 2.59 12.52 -18.12
N ARG A 118 3.66 12.41 -18.91
CA ARG A 118 4.59 11.26 -18.84
C ARG A 118 5.28 11.16 -17.48
N LEU A 119 5.71 12.29 -16.93
CA LEU A 119 6.32 12.35 -15.60
C LEU A 119 5.33 11.97 -14.50
N GLY A 120 4.07 12.44 -14.59
CA GLY A 120 3.02 12.06 -13.64
C GLY A 120 2.72 10.56 -13.69
N ARG A 121 2.73 9.93 -14.87
CA ARG A 121 2.57 8.47 -15.00
C ARG A 121 3.74 7.69 -14.42
N ALA A 122 4.97 8.16 -14.65
CA ALA A 122 6.18 7.55 -14.07
C ALA A 122 6.14 7.65 -12.53
N TYR A 123 5.84 8.85 -12.01
CA TYR A 123 5.65 9.08 -10.59
C TYR A 123 4.54 8.17 -10.02
N SER A 124 3.38 8.12 -10.67
CA SER A 124 2.25 7.29 -10.23
C SER A 124 2.58 5.79 -10.21
N THR A 125 3.47 5.33 -11.08
CA THR A 125 3.94 3.94 -11.06
C THR A 125 4.86 3.69 -9.86
N TYR A 126 5.75 4.62 -9.56
CA TYR A 126 6.64 4.57 -8.40
C TYR A 126 5.86 4.72 -7.08
N ALA A 127 4.95 5.68 -7.01
CA ALA A 127 4.19 6.02 -5.80
C ALA A 127 2.93 5.16 -5.57
N LEU A 128 2.86 4.00 -6.23
CA LEU A 128 1.73 3.07 -6.06
C LEU A 128 1.97 2.18 -4.85
N THR A 129 1.20 2.42 -3.79
CA THR A 129 1.22 1.65 -2.54
C THR A 129 -0.15 1.03 -2.26
N ASP A 130 -0.20 0.17 -1.24
CA ASP A 130 -1.44 -0.47 -0.77
C ASP A 130 -2.50 0.57 -0.45
N GLU A 131 -2.13 1.64 0.24
CA GLU A 131 -3.02 2.70 0.71
C GLU A 131 -3.59 3.50 -0.46
N SER A 132 -2.72 3.93 -1.39
CA SER A 132 -3.17 4.68 -2.57
C SER A 132 -4.06 3.82 -3.47
N TYR A 133 -3.75 2.53 -3.61
CA TYR A 133 -4.57 1.56 -4.33
C TYR A 133 -5.91 1.35 -3.64
N ALA A 134 -5.93 1.17 -2.32
CA ALA A 134 -7.15 0.96 -1.55
C ALA A 134 -8.12 2.16 -1.66
N ILE A 135 -7.61 3.40 -1.55
CA ILE A 135 -8.42 4.62 -1.71
C ILE A 135 -9.08 4.67 -3.09
N VAL A 136 -8.31 4.37 -4.14
CA VAL A 136 -8.82 4.43 -5.52
C VAL A 136 -9.80 3.29 -5.80
N SER A 137 -9.54 2.10 -5.27
CA SER A 137 -10.39 0.92 -5.46
C SER A 137 -11.70 1.00 -4.67
N ALA A 138 -11.71 1.66 -3.52
CA ALA A 138 -12.91 1.87 -2.70
C ALA A 138 -13.84 2.96 -3.26
N ALA A 139 -13.38 3.74 -4.23
CA ALA A 139 -14.19 4.78 -4.83
C ALA A 139 -15.30 4.20 -5.71
N ASN A 140 -16.42 4.92 -5.81
CA ASN A 140 -17.53 4.52 -6.66
C ASN A 140 -17.06 4.34 -8.13
N PRO A 141 -17.25 3.15 -8.75
CA PRO A 141 -16.86 2.90 -10.14
C PRO A 141 -17.51 3.85 -11.14
N ALA A 142 -18.69 4.39 -10.82
CA ALA A 142 -19.37 5.40 -11.65
C ALA A 142 -18.66 6.76 -11.64
N GLU A 143 -17.86 7.05 -10.62
CA GLU A 143 -17.12 8.31 -10.49
C GLU A 143 -15.74 8.17 -11.15
N LYS A 144 -15.60 8.68 -12.37
CA LYS A 144 -14.31 8.67 -13.08
C LYS A 144 -13.36 9.66 -12.40
N MET A 145 -12.44 9.17 -11.57
CA MET A 145 -11.39 10.01 -10.98
C MET A 145 -10.51 10.61 -12.07
N SER A 146 -10.20 11.89 -11.92
CA SER A 146 -9.24 12.58 -12.80
C SER A 146 -7.80 12.17 -12.48
N GLY A 147 -6.89 12.31 -13.45
CA GLY A 147 -5.47 12.08 -13.25
C GLY A 147 -4.84 12.95 -12.15
N ARG A 148 -5.37 14.18 -11.97
CA ARG A 148 -4.94 15.09 -10.88
C ARG A 148 -5.35 14.57 -9.51
N ARG A 149 -6.58 14.08 -9.37
CA ARG A 149 -7.06 13.49 -8.13
C ARG A 149 -6.23 12.27 -7.73
N LEU A 150 -5.89 11.39 -8.70
CA LEU A 150 -5.01 10.24 -8.48
C LEU A 150 -3.63 10.66 -7.97
N LEU A 151 -3.00 11.64 -8.63
CA LEU A 151 -1.70 12.16 -8.20
C LEU A 151 -1.77 12.82 -6.82
N THR A 152 -2.83 13.57 -6.52
CA THR A 152 -3.02 14.19 -5.20
C THR A 152 -3.06 13.14 -4.09
N ILE A 153 -3.80 12.04 -4.29
CA ILE A 153 -3.87 10.94 -3.34
C ILE A 153 -2.48 10.34 -3.10
N GLN A 154 -1.75 10.02 -4.16
CA GLN A 154 -0.42 9.42 -4.06
C GLN A 154 0.61 10.35 -3.41
N ILE A 155 0.64 11.63 -3.81
CA ILE A 155 1.54 12.63 -3.23
C ILE A 155 1.25 12.82 -1.75
N LEU A 156 -0.02 12.91 -1.37
CA LEU A 156 -0.40 13.11 0.03
C LEU A 156 -0.06 11.89 0.88
N CYS A 157 -0.33 10.67 0.40
CA CYS A 157 0.12 9.44 1.08
C CYS A 157 1.64 9.44 1.29
N GLN A 158 2.41 9.80 0.26
CA GLN A 158 3.87 9.87 0.36
C GLN A 158 4.34 10.92 1.37
N LEU A 159 3.77 12.12 1.33
CA LEU A 159 4.14 13.19 2.26
C LEU A 159 3.82 12.81 3.71
N LEU A 160 2.66 12.19 3.96
CA LEU A 160 2.28 11.74 5.29
C LEU A 160 3.20 10.63 5.79
N TRP A 161 3.54 9.66 4.95
CA TRP A 161 4.46 8.57 5.30
C TRP A 161 5.87 9.07 5.57
N VAL A 162 6.50 9.74 4.60
CA VAL A 162 7.87 10.25 4.71
C VAL A 162 7.98 11.28 5.84
N GLY A 163 7.02 12.22 5.92
CA GLY A 163 7.02 13.26 6.95
C GLY A 163 6.91 12.69 8.36
N SER A 164 6.00 11.76 8.60
CA SER A 164 5.88 11.09 9.90
C SER A 164 7.10 10.22 10.21
N GLY A 165 7.68 9.54 9.21
CA GLY A 165 8.93 8.79 9.36
C GLY A 165 10.11 9.67 9.80
N ILE A 166 10.26 10.84 9.21
CA ILE A 166 11.29 11.82 9.62
C ILE A 166 11.05 12.28 11.06
N VAL A 167 9.81 12.65 11.41
CA VAL A 167 9.47 13.08 12.77
C VAL A 167 9.73 11.95 13.77
N GLY A 168 9.35 10.71 13.43
CA GLY A 168 9.62 9.53 14.24
C GLY A 168 11.11 9.28 14.47
N ALA A 169 11.94 9.42 13.42
CA ALA A 169 13.38 9.22 13.51
C ALA A 169 14.06 10.31 14.36
N LEU A 170 13.66 11.58 14.19
CA LEU A 170 14.18 12.69 14.96
C LEU A 170 13.78 12.59 16.45
N THR A 171 12.52 12.27 16.73
CA THR A 171 12.05 12.06 18.11
C THR A 171 12.71 10.84 18.75
N GLY A 172 12.88 9.75 17.99
CA GLY A 172 13.57 8.55 18.43
C GLY A 172 15.03 8.80 18.78
N ALA A 173 15.74 9.61 17.99
CA ALA A 173 17.11 10.00 18.27
C ALA A 173 17.27 10.89 19.53
N ALA A 174 16.21 11.59 19.94
CA ALA A 174 16.19 12.42 21.15
C ALA A 174 15.78 11.64 22.40
N LEU A 175 15.28 10.41 22.27
CA LEU A 175 14.85 9.59 23.41
C LEU A 175 16.06 8.91 24.08
N PRO A 176 16.02 8.70 25.41
CA PRO A 176 17.07 7.97 26.11
C PRO A 176 17.24 6.54 25.57
N GLU A 177 18.48 6.06 25.53
CA GLU A 177 18.79 4.68 25.17
C GLU A 177 18.05 3.71 26.12
N GLY A 178 17.31 2.76 25.57
CA GLY A 178 16.63 1.71 26.35
C GLY A 178 15.11 1.71 26.30
N ILE A 179 14.46 2.60 25.55
CA ILE A 179 13.01 2.48 25.27
C ILE A 179 12.82 1.28 24.34
N ARG A 180 12.39 0.15 24.93
CA ARG A 180 12.04 -1.05 24.20
C ARG A 180 10.62 -0.93 23.67
N GLY A 181 10.35 -1.30 22.41
CA GLY A 181 9.00 -1.30 21.88
C GLY A 181 8.86 -1.07 20.38
N ALA A 182 9.90 -0.61 19.67
CA ALA A 182 9.82 -0.47 18.21
C ALA A 182 9.66 -1.82 17.50
N GLU A 183 10.22 -2.87 18.04
CA GLU A 183 10.03 -4.26 17.59
C GLU A 183 8.55 -4.66 17.65
N PHE A 184 7.81 -4.16 18.65
CA PHE A 184 6.37 -4.38 18.75
C PHE A 184 5.60 -3.72 17.60
N ALA A 185 6.03 -2.55 17.12
CA ALA A 185 5.37 -1.86 16.01
C ALA A 185 5.38 -2.71 14.73
N LEU A 186 6.49 -3.40 14.45
CA LEU A 186 6.59 -4.33 13.32
C LEU A 186 5.63 -5.51 13.47
N VAL A 187 5.61 -6.14 14.64
CA VAL A 187 4.70 -7.26 14.94
C VAL A 187 3.25 -6.81 14.86
N ALA A 188 2.92 -5.64 15.42
CA ALA A 188 1.58 -5.06 15.36
C ALA A 188 1.15 -4.78 13.92
N LEU A 189 2.03 -4.18 13.10
CA LEU A 189 1.77 -3.90 11.69
C LEU A 189 1.43 -5.20 10.93
N PHE A 190 2.29 -6.22 11.02
CA PHE A 190 2.03 -7.48 10.31
C PHE A 190 0.81 -8.21 10.85
N THR A 191 0.53 -8.09 12.16
CA THR A 191 -0.69 -8.66 12.75
C THR A 191 -1.94 -7.99 12.17
N VAL A 192 -1.97 -6.65 12.09
CA VAL A 192 -3.09 -5.91 11.51
C VAL A 192 -3.26 -6.25 10.03
N LEU A 193 -2.17 -6.32 9.25
CA LEU A 193 -2.22 -6.73 7.84
C LEU A 193 -2.73 -8.16 7.67
N ALA A 194 -2.35 -9.08 8.55
CA ALA A 194 -2.84 -10.45 8.54
C ALA A 194 -4.34 -10.53 8.88
N MET A 195 -4.80 -9.72 9.86
CA MET A 195 -6.22 -9.64 10.22
C MET A 195 -7.05 -9.08 9.06
N ASP A 196 -6.60 -8.02 8.40
CA ASP A 196 -7.27 -7.41 7.25
C ASP A 196 -7.37 -8.40 6.07
N ALA A 197 -6.27 -9.11 5.78
CA ALA A 197 -6.26 -10.17 4.77
C ALA A 197 -7.23 -11.32 5.12
N PHE A 198 -7.33 -11.66 6.41
CA PHE A 198 -8.28 -12.67 6.89
C PHE A 198 -9.73 -12.20 6.79
N GLU A 199 -10.03 -10.95 7.16
CA GLU A 199 -11.39 -10.39 7.03
C GLU A 199 -11.89 -10.42 5.58
N THR A 200 -10.98 -10.20 4.63
CA THR A 200 -11.31 -10.24 3.20
C THR A 200 -11.61 -11.65 2.71
N SER A 201 -10.87 -12.66 3.17
CA SER A 201 -10.98 -14.04 2.67
C SER A 201 -11.89 -14.92 3.52
N LYS A 202 -11.96 -14.67 4.84
CA LYS A 202 -12.64 -15.48 5.88
C LYS A 202 -12.30 -16.99 5.81
N ASP A 203 -11.10 -17.31 5.35
CA ASP A 203 -10.61 -18.67 5.15
C ASP A 203 -9.53 -19.00 6.18
N TRP A 204 -9.87 -19.78 7.20
CA TRP A 204 -8.93 -20.20 8.26
C TRP A 204 -7.77 -21.06 7.77
N SER A 205 -7.89 -21.64 6.59
CA SER A 205 -6.78 -22.44 6.02
C SER A 205 -5.56 -21.59 5.68
N LEU A 206 -5.74 -20.30 5.37
CA LEU A 206 -4.64 -19.39 5.02
C LEU A 206 -3.71 -19.09 6.19
N PRO A 207 -4.20 -18.58 7.35
CA PRO A 207 -3.32 -18.36 8.50
C PRO A 207 -2.75 -19.67 9.06
N LEU A 208 -3.51 -20.76 9.06
CA LEU A 208 -3.02 -22.05 9.50
C LEU A 208 -1.87 -22.56 8.62
N ALA A 209 -2.02 -22.45 7.30
CA ALA A 209 -0.97 -22.81 6.36
C ALA A 209 0.28 -21.91 6.51
N ALA A 210 0.11 -20.63 6.78
CA ALA A 210 1.23 -19.72 7.05
C ALA A 210 2.02 -20.17 8.29
N ILE A 211 1.32 -20.54 9.37
CA ILE A 211 1.95 -21.06 10.59
C ILE A 211 2.71 -22.36 10.29
N VAL A 212 2.09 -23.30 9.58
CA VAL A 212 2.73 -24.57 9.22
C VAL A 212 3.98 -24.35 8.36
N CYS A 213 3.89 -23.51 7.31
CA CYS A 213 5.03 -23.18 6.46
C CYS A 213 6.16 -22.50 7.24
N THR A 214 5.84 -21.64 8.19
CA THR A 214 6.83 -20.99 9.05
C THR A 214 7.52 -21.99 9.98
N LEU A 215 6.76 -22.88 10.62
CA LEU A 215 7.31 -23.93 11.49
C LEU A 215 8.21 -24.89 10.71
N VAL A 216 7.80 -25.32 9.52
CA VAL A 216 8.64 -26.17 8.66
C VAL A 216 9.90 -25.41 8.23
N GLY A 217 9.79 -24.15 7.86
CA GLY A 217 10.94 -23.31 7.52
C GLY A 217 11.93 -23.18 8.69
N TRP A 218 11.43 -23.02 9.91
CA TRP A 218 12.24 -22.97 11.12
C TRP A 218 12.95 -24.30 11.40
N LEU A 219 12.27 -25.42 11.21
CA LEU A 219 12.87 -26.76 11.39
C LEU A 219 13.97 -27.06 10.36
N ILE A 220 13.84 -26.54 9.12
CA ILE A 220 14.85 -26.73 8.07
C ILE A 220 16.07 -25.86 8.34
N ASN A 221 15.88 -24.56 8.54
CA ASN A 221 16.96 -23.62 8.82
C ASN A 221 16.42 -22.37 9.55
N PRO A 222 16.68 -22.22 10.85
CA PRO A 222 16.22 -21.07 11.63
C PRO A 222 16.67 -19.71 11.07
N ASN A 223 17.89 -19.64 10.50
CA ASN A 223 18.45 -18.40 9.95
C ASN A 223 17.79 -17.98 8.63
N GLN A 224 17.14 -18.91 7.93
CA GLN A 224 16.45 -18.64 6.67
C GLN A 224 14.94 -18.94 6.74
N MET A 225 14.41 -19.09 7.94
CA MET A 225 13.01 -19.42 8.20
C MET A 225 12.03 -18.56 7.38
N LEU A 226 12.27 -17.26 7.31
CA LEU A 226 11.42 -16.31 6.60
C LEU A 226 11.37 -16.61 5.09
N VAL A 227 12.52 -16.79 4.46
CA VAL A 227 12.63 -17.07 3.01
C VAL A 227 11.99 -18.41 2.68
N ILE A 228 12.31 -19.45 3.43
CA ILE A 228 11.77 -20.79 3.23
C ILE A 228 10.26 -20.80 3.45
N GLY A 229 9.79 -20.20 4.54
CA GLY A 229 8.37 -20.10 4.86
C GLY A 229 7.56 -19.36 3.79
N LEU A 230 8.06 -18.21 3.31
CA LEU A 230 7.43 -17.45 2.25
C LEU A 230 7.37 -18.22 0.93
N LEU A 231 8.45 -18.87 0.52
CA LEU A 231 8.49 -19.69 -0.70
C LEU A 231 7.51 -20.87 -0.63
N MET A 232 7.48 -21.57 0.50
CA MET A 232 6.54 -22.68 0.72
C MET A 232 5.08 -22.18 0.69
N TYR A 233 4.79 -21.09 1.39
CA TYR A 233 3.45 -20.51 1.41
C TYR A 233 3.02 -20.02 0.02
N PHE A 234 3.90 -19.35 -0.71
CA PHE A 234 3.64 -18.93 -2.08
C PHE A 234 3.41 -20.14 -3.01
N GLY A 235 4.24 -21.17 -2.92
CA GLY A 235 4.05 -22.42 -3.68
C GLY A 235 2.71 -23.08 -3.38
N MET A 236 2.29 -23.11 -2.11
CA MET A 236 0.97 -23.61 -1.71
C MET A 236 -0.17 -22.77 -2.33
N LEU A 237 -0.05 -21.43 -2.32
CA LEU A 237 -1.05 -20.57 -2.94
C LEU A 237 -1.15 -20.79 -4.45
N LEU A 238 -0.02 -20.97 -5.14
CA LEU A 238 0.00 -21.30 -6.57
C LEU A 238 -0.68 -22.66 -6.84
N LEU A 239 -0.43 -23.67 -6.02
CA LEU A 239 -1.09 -24.98 -6.12
C LEU A 239 -2.62 -24.86 -5.94
N ARG A 240 -3.09 -24.01 -5.03
CA ARG A 240 -4.53 -23.75 -4.86
C ARG A 240 -5.16 -23.09 -6.09
N VAL A 241 -4.45 -22.12 -6.69
CA VAL A 241 -4.91 -21.42 -7.92
C VAL A 241 -4.94 -22.41 -9.10
N TRP A 242 -3.94 -23.27 -9.24
CA TRP A 242 -3.84 -24.21 -10.37
C TRP A 242 -4.75 -25.43 -10.24
N SER A 243 -5.06 -25.85 -9.00
CA SER A 243 -5.88 -27.04 -8.75
C SER A 243 -7.12 -26.73 -7.92
N PRO A 244 -8.29 -26.55 -8.57
CA PRO A 244 -9.56 -26.34 -7.87
C PRO A 244 -9.97 -27.48 -6.93
N ARG A 245 -9.38 -28.66 -7.09
CA ARG A 245 -9.59 -29.80 -6.18
C ARG A 245 -8.86 -29.59 -4.86
N VAL A 246 -7.60 -29.11 -4.92
CA VAL A 246 -6.79 -28.80 -3.74
C VAL A 246 -7.44 -27.64 -2.97
N ASP A 247 -7.87 -26.59 -3.66
CA ASP A 247 -8.55 -25.45 -3.04
C ASP A 247 -9.80 -25.89 -2.25
N ARG A 248 -10.66 -26.73 -2.85
CA ARG A 248 -11.89 -27.23 -2.18
C ARG A 248 -11.60 -28.08 -0.93
N VAL A 249 -10.53 -28.88 -0.97
CA VAL A 249 -10.15 -29.71 0.18
C VAL A 249 -9.55 -28.88 1.31
N MET A 250 -8.79 -27.85 0.98
CA MET A 250 -8.07 -27.01 1.96
C MET A 250 -8.92 -25.88 2.52
N ARG A 251 -9.97 -25.44 1.82
CA ARG A 251 -10.80 -24.29 2.21
C ARG A 251 -11.58 -24.57 3.50
N MET A 252 -11.26 -23.80 4.55
CA MET A 252 -11.97 -23.86 5.85
C MET A 252 -12.73 -22.55 6.05
N THR A 253 -13.87 -22.43 5.35
CA THR A 253 -14.71 -21.22 5.45
C THR A 253 -15.52 -21.24 6.74
N SER A 254 -15.59 -20.14 7.46
CA SER A 254 -16.44 -20.01 8.65
C SER A 254 -17.91 -20.21 8.29
N SER A 255 -18.61 -21.04 9.06
CA SER A 255 -20.00 -21.49 8.83
C SER A 255 -21.06 -20.37 8.79
N SER A 256 -20.71 -19.14 9.14
CA SER A 256 -21.62 -17.99 9.07
C SER A 256 -21.96 -17.54 7.65
N ASN A 257 -21.13 -17.84 6.66
CA ASN A 257 -21.31 -17.38 5.28
C ASN A 257 -22.08 -18.39 4.40
N GLN A 258 -22.24 -19.65 4.85
CA GLN A 258 -23.04 -20.65 4.12
C GLN A 258 -24.54 -20.33 4.15
N ARG A 259 -25.03 -19.73 5.23
CA ARG A 259 -26.45 -19.39 5.34
C ARG A 259 -26.91 -18.23 4.45
N VAL A 260 -26.01 -17.32 4.10
CA VAL A 260 -26.35 -16.17 3.23
C VAL A 260 -26.45 -16.61 1.77
N THR A 261 -25.58 -17.50 1.33
CA THR A 261 -25.59 -18.01 -0.06
C THR A 261 -26.69 -19.05 -0.32
N GLU A 262 -27.18 -19.74 0.70
CA GLU A 262 -28.35 -20.63 0.58
C GLU A 262 -29.67 -19.84 0.60
N GLY A 263 -29.74 -18.72 1.33
CA GLY A 263 -30.90 -17.82 1.35
C GLY A 263 -31.13 -17.01 0.07
N GLU A 264 -30.09 -16.77 -0.72
CA GLU A 264 -30.21 -16.11 -2.04
C GLU A 264 -30.54 -17.05 -3.20
N ARG A 265 -30.55 -18.38 -2.97
CA ARG A 265 -30.87 -19.40 -3.98
C ARG A 265 -32.24 -20.07 -3.77
N ALA A 266 -32.94 -19.71 -2.71
CA ALA A 266 -34.32 -20.15 -2.42
C ALA A 266 -35.31 -19.02 -2.70
#